data_42690ea0c7f3af6c3bdad95c8cf4a5cb
#
_entry.id   42690ea0c7f3af6c3bdad95c8cf4a5cb
#
_cell.length_a   1.000
_cell.length_b   1.000
_cell.length_c   1.000
_cell.angle_alpha   90.00
_cell.angle_beta   90.00
_cell.angle_gamma   90.00
#
_symmetry.space_group_name_H-M   'P 1'
#
loop_
_entity.id
_entity.type
_entity.pdbx_description
1 polymer ?
#
loop_
_entity_poly.entity_id
_entity_poly.type
_entity_poly.pdbx_seq_one_letter_code
_entity_poly.pdbx_strand_id
1 'polypeptide(L)'
;MTDNLELQMDAYLPLRDVVFQTLRGAILKGDLKPGERLMELQLASKLGVSRTPIREAIRMLEQEGLAVTIPRKGAEVAKMTEKDMEDVLQIRLSLEALAVRLSCENITPAALQELKVAMEDYEEKTKSGQFVEMAKADVKFHEILYKASNNPKLQQLLSNLREQMYRYRVEYLKDAAIYPRLIEEHHRMYDALKEKDQKQAVAYVEKHLHNQAEAVKKIIRDQE
;
A
#
# COMPACT_ATOMS: atom_id res chain seq x y z
N MET A 1 -13.39 20.12 0.23
CA MET A 1 -12.97 19.81 -1.15
C MET A 1 -11.54 20.26 -1.30
N THR A 2 -10.66 19.31 -1.51
CA THR A 2 -9.22 19.55 -1.60
C THR A 2 -8.89 20.32 -2.87
N ASP A 3 -8.24 21.48 -2.73
CA ASP A 3 -7.89 22.38 -3.86
C ASP A 3 -6.74 21.87 -4.74
N ASN A 4 -6.15 20.71 -4.43
CA ASN A 4 -4.88 20.24 -4.98
C ASN A 4 -4.95 19.09 -6.01
N LEU A 5 -6.10 18.89 -6.71
CA LEU A 5 -6.15 17.90 -7.78
C LEU A 5 -5.72 18.53 -9.12
N GLU A 6 -4.52 18.24 -9.56
CA GLU A 6 -4.00 18.64 -10.88
C GLU A 6 -3.63 17.40 -11.71
N LEU A 7 -3.93 17.44 -13.03
CA LEU A 7 -3.51 16.40 -13.96
C LEU A 7 -2.02 16.57 -14.28
N GLN A 8 -1.23 15.55 -13.99
CA GLN A 8 0.12 15.43 -14.54
C GLN A 8 0.02 14.78 -15.90
N MET A 9 -0.04 15.60 -16.97
CA MET A 9 -0.17 15.12 -18.34
C MET A 9 1.11 14.40 -18.77
N ASP A 10 1.01 13.09 -18.96
CA ASP A 10 2.00 12.31 -19.70
C ASP A 10 1.49 12.12 -21.13
N ALA A 11 2.24 12.61 -22.12
CA ALA A 11 1.87 12.59 -23.55
C ALA A 11 1.72 11.16 -24.13
N TYR A 12 2.16 10.13 -23.40
CA TYR A 12 2.14 8.73 -23.85
C TYR A 12 1.03 7.90 -23.20
N LEU A 13 0.31 8.43 -22.20
CA LEU A 13 -0.74 7.70 -21.50
C LEU A 13 -2.15 8.10 -21.97
N PRO A 14 -3.08 7.16 -22.14
CA PRO A 14 -4.50 7.47 -22.34
C PRO A 14 -5.01 8.36 -21.20
N LEU A 15 -5.87 9.32 -21.54
CA LEU A 15 -6.38 10.31 -20.59
C LEU A 15 -7.06 9.67 -19.36
N ARG A 16 -7.73 8.51 -19.54
CA ARG A 16 -8.33 7.72 -18.44
C ARG A 16 -7.26 7.28 -17.43
N ASP A 17 -6.09 6.87 -17.91
CA ASP A 17 -5.01 6.37 -17.06
C ASP A 17 -4.36 7.53 -16.29
N VAL A 18 -4.23 8.70 -16.91
CA VAL A 18 -3.78 9.94 -16.25
C VAL A 18 -4.75 10.33 -15.14
N VAL A 19 -6.06 10.34 -15.43
CA VAL A 19 -7.10 10.64 -14.44
C VAL A 19 -7.09 9.61 -13.31
N PHE A 20 -6.99 8.33 -13.65
CA PHE A 20 -6.89 7.25 -12.67
C PHE A 20 -5.71 7.45 -11.72
N GLN A 21 -4.49 7.69 -12.24
CA GLN A 21 -3.31 7.93 -11.41
C GLN A 21 -3.46 9.18 -10.52
N THR A 22 -4.08 10.24 -11.05
CA THR A 22 -4.36 11.46 -10.30
C THR A 22 -5.31 11.20 -9.12
N LEU A 23 -6.45 10.57 -9.37
CA LEU A 23 -7.43 10.25 -8.32
C LEU A 23 -6.89 9.24 -7.33
N ARG A 24 -6.18 8.22 -7.81
CA ARG A 24 -5.50 7.22 -7.00
C ARG A 24 -4.48 7.87 -6.06
N GLY A 25 -3.63 8.73 -6.59
CA GLY A 25 -2.66 9.49 -5.79
C GLY A 25 -3.32 10.34 -4.71
N ALA A 26 -4.44 11.00 -5.03
CA ALA A 26 -5.21 11.82 -4.08
C ALA A 26 -5.86 10.97 -2.96
N ILE A 27 -6.36 9.78 -3.28
CA ILE A 27 -6.90 8.83 -2.28
C ILE A 27 -5.78 8.33 -1.37
N LEU A 28 -4.65 7.92 -1.94
CA LEU A 28 -3.54 7.36 -1.17
C LEU A 28 -2.84 8.40 -0.28
N LYS A 29 -2.81 9.68 -0.71
CA LYS A 29 -2.30 10.79 0.11
C LYS A 29 -3.29 11.28 1.17
N GLY A 30 -4.56 10.85 1.09
CA GLY A 30 -5.63 11.31 1.98
C GLY A 30 -6.27 12.64 1.58
N ASP A 31 -5.97 13.17 0.38
CA ASP A 31 -6.60 14.35 -0.20
C ASP A 31 -8.09 14.09 -0.51
N LEU A 32 -8.40 12.88 -0.94
CA LEU A 32 -9.77 12.35 -1.02
C LEU A 32 -9.99 11.37 0.14
N LYS A 33 -10.89 11.74 1.03
CA LYS A 33 -11.10 11.01 2.30
C LYS A 33 -11.96 9.76 2.13
N PRO A 34 -11.82 8.72 2.97
CA PRO A 34 -12.75 7.60 3.02
C PRO A 34 -14.21 8.05 3.12
N GLY A 35 -15.08 7.52 2.25
CA GLY A 35 -16.48 7.90 2.15
C GLY A 35 -16.75 9.22 1.43
N GLU A 36 -15.73 9.92 0.95
CA GLU A 36 -15.91 11.11 0.13
C GLU A 36 -16.47 10.73 -1.25
N ARG A 37 -17.49 11.47 -1.70
CA ARG A 37 -18.14 11.19 -2.99
C ARG A 37 -17.27 11.60 -4.16
N LEU A 38 -17.11 10.70 -5.11
CA LEU A 38 -16.44 10.92 -6.39
C LEU A 38 -17.45 11.42 -7.43
N MET A 39 -17.78 12.71 -7.35
CA MET A 39 -18.79 13.32 -8.21
C MET A 39 -18.25 13.55 -9.61
N GLU A 40 -18.69 12.72 -10.60
CA GLU A 40 -18.18 12.73 -11.99
C GLU A 40 -18.15 14.16 -12.60
N LEU A 41 -19.23 14.95 -12.42
CA LEU A 41 -19.33 16.30 -12.98
C LEU A 41 -18.32 17.26 -12.35
N GLN A 42 -18.16 17.18 -11.03
CA GLN A 42 -17.22 18.06 -10.30
C GLN A 42 -15.77 17.71 -10.63
N LEU A 43 -15.44 16.39 -10.67
CA LEU A 43 -14.12 15.92 -11.03
C LEU A 43 -13.78 16.26 -12.49
N ALA A 44 -14.73 16.11 -13.41
CA ALA A 44 -14.57 16.47 -14.82
C ALA A 44 -14.28 17.98 -14.98
N SER A 45 -15.06 18.82 -14.30
CA SER A 45 -14.85 20.28 -14.32
C SER A 45 -13.51 20.66 -13.69
N LYS A 46 -13.15 20.05 -12.55
CA LYS A 46 -11.90 20.34 -11.83
C LYS A 46 -10.66 19.95 -12.61
N LEU A 47 -10.70 18.79 -13.26
CA LEU A 47 -9.58 18.27 -14.03
C LEU A 47 -9.55 18.72 -15.49
N GLY A 48 -10.55 19.49 -15.94
CA GLY A 48 -10.60 20.02 -17.32
C GLY A 48 -10.80 18.93 -18.38
N VAL A 49 -11.51 17.84 -18.05
CA VAL A 49 -11.73 16.69 -18.95
C VAL A 49 -13.21 16.37 -19.10
N SER A 50 -13.56 15.55 -20.10
CA SER A 50 -14.92 15.04 -20.23
C SER A 50 -15.27 14.00 -19.14
N ARG A 51 -16.55 13.64 -18.98
CA ARG A 51 -17.00 12.68 -17.97
C ARG A 51 -16.54 11.24 -18.25
N THR A 52 -16.30 10.89 -19.52
CA THR A 52 -15.92 9.53 -19.93
C THR A 52 -14.64 9.06 -19.25
N PRO A 53 -13.47 9.75 -19.34
CA PRO A 53 -12.26 9.34 -18.66
C PRO A 53 -12.40 9.32 -17.13
N ILE A 54 -13.24 10.19 -16.54
CA ILE A 54 -13.53 10.16 -15.10
C ILE A 54 -14.23 8.86 -14.71
N ARG A 55 -15.26 8.46 -15.46
CA ARG A 55 -16.02 7.23 -15.20
C ARG A 55 -15.17 5.98 -15.35
N GLU A 56 -14.32 5.96 -16.38
CA GLU A 56 -13.38 4.86 -16.58
C GLU A 56 -12.35 4.78 -15.44
N ALA A 57 -11.81 5.92 -15.03
CA ALA A 57 -10.89 5.98 -13.89
C ALA A 57 -11.54 5.51 -12.58
N ILE A 58 -12.79 5.92 -12.31
CA ILE A 58 -13.54 5.43 -11.13
C ILE A 58 -13.71 3.92 -11.17
N ARG A 59 -14.02 3.33 -12.34
CA ARG A 59 -14.11 1.86 -12.48
C ARG A 59 -12.77 1.18 -12.21
N MET A 60 -11.67 1.77 -12.65
CA MET A 60 -10.32 1.25 -12.33
C MET A 60 -10.03 1.33 -10.82
N LEU A 61 -10.44 2.42 -10.15
CA LEU A 61 -10.35 2.54 -8.70
C LEU A 61 -11.20 1.49 -7.97
N GLU A 62 -12.39 1.15 -8.49
CA GLU A 62 -13.23 0.08 -7.96
C GLU A 62 -12.55 -1.30 -8.10
N GLN A 63 -11.89 -1.57 -9.23
CA GLN A 63 -11.13 -2.80 -9.43
C GLN A 63 -9.96 -2.95 -8.45
N GLU A 64 -9.36 -1.82 -8.05
CA GLU A 64 -8.32 -1.78 -7.00
C GLU A 64 -8.88 -1.75 -5.56
N GLY A 65 -10.23 -1.68 -5.40
CA GLY A 65 -10.85 -1.59 -4.08
C GLY A 65 -10.67 -0.21 -3.41
N LEU A 66 -10.28 0.82 -4.17
CA LEU A 66 -10.10 2.19 -3.67
C LEU A 66 -11.37 3.04 -3.76
N ALA A 67 -12.34 2.60 -4.53
CA ALA A 67 -13.67 3.21 -4.63
C ALA A 67 -14.76 2.15 -4.59
N VAL A 68 -15.98 2.57 -4.28
CA VAL A 68 -17.19 1.72 -4.31
C VAL A 68 -18.34 2.49 -4.92
N THR A 69 -19.07 1.84 -5.83
CA THR A 69 -20.31 2.41 -6.37
C THR A 69 -21.48 2.04 -5.47
N ILE A 70 -22.18 3.07 -4.96
CA ILE A 70 -23.40 2.90 -4.19
C ILE A 70 -24.60 3.13 -5.11
N PRO A 71 -25.53 2.15 -5.24
CA PRO A 71 -26.70 2.29 -6.09
C PRO A 71 -27.44 3.61 -5.80
N ARG A 72 -27.75 4.36 -6.87
CA ARG A 72 -28.45 5.68 -6.84
C ARG A 72 -27.70 6.83 -6.16
N LYS A 73 -26.52 6.59 -5.56
CA LYS A 73 -25.71 7.62 -4.90
C LYS A 73 -24.41 7.95 -5.64
N GLY A 74 -24.01 7.15 -6.63
CA GLY A 74 -22.74 7.30 -7.35
C GLY A 74 -21.59 6.60 -6.66
N ALA A 75 -20.36 6.96 -7.01
CA ALA A 75 -19.16 6.39 -6.43
C ALA A 75 -18.65 7.20 -5.25
N GLU A 76 -18.04 6.53 -4.30
CA GLU A 76 -17.31 7.15 -3.18
C GLU A 76 -15.97 6.42 -2.91
N VAL A 77 -15.06 7.10 -2.25
CA VAL A 77 -13.81 6.50 -1.78
C VAL A 77 -14.14 5.38 -0.79
N ALA A 78 -13.59 4.20 -1.04
CA ALA A 78 -13.85 3.03 -0.21
C ALA A 78 -13.44 3.29 1.26
N LYS A 79 -14.28 2.87 2.18
CA LYS A 79 -13.96 2.77 3.61
C LYS A 79 -13.53 1.33 3.88
N MET A 80 -12.59 1.17 4.77
CA MET A 80 -12.24 -0.15 5.30
C MET A 80 -12.85 -0.30 6.68
N THR A 81 -13.59 -1.36 6.88
CA THR A 81 -14.09 -1.75 8.20
C THR A 81 -13.07 -2.62 8.94
N GLU A 82 -13.25 -2.82 10.25
CA GLU A 82 -12.42 -3.78 10.99
C GLU A 82 -12.51 -5.19 10.39
N LYS A 83 -13.70 -5.57 9.91
CA LYS A 83 -13.92 -6.86 9.25
C LYS A 83 -13.12 -6.97 7.95
N ASP A 84 -13.14 -5.92 7.10
CA ASP A 84 -12.33 -5.90 5.88
C ASP A 84 -10.83 -6.03 6.22
N MET A 85 -10.37 -5.37 7.30
CA MET A 85 -9.00 -5.47 7.77
C MET A 85 -8.65 -6.90 8.20
N GLU A 86 -9.55 -7.59 8.90
CA GLU A 86 -9.35 -8.98 9.30
C GLU A 86 -9.28 -9.92 8.11
N ASP A 87 -10.14 -9.75 7.12
CA ASP A 87 -10.15 -10.55 5.89
C ASP A 87 -8.86 -10.34 5.08
N VAL A 88 -8.43 -9.08 4.94
CA VAL A 88 -7.14 -8.76 4.29
C VAL A 88 -5.97 -9.36 5.06
N LEU A 89 -5.96 -9.29 6.40
CA LEU A 89 -4.92 -9.87 7.23
C LEU A 89 -4.79 -11.39 7.03
N GLN A 90 -5.91 -12.12 7.03
CA GLN A 90 -5.90 -13.58 6.82
C GLN A 90 -5.29 -13.96 5.47
N ILE A 91 -5.65 -13.23 4.40
CA ILE A 91 -5.10 -13.46 3.07
C ILE A 91 -3.61 -13.11 3.05
N ARG A 92 -3.21 -11.97 3.60
CA ARG A 92 -1.81 -11.54 3.65
C ARG A 92 -0.94 -12.52 4.43
N LEU A 93 -1.38 -13.00 5.58
CA LEU A 93 -0.65 -14.00 6.37
C LEU A 93 -0.31 -15.24 5.53
N SER A 94 -1.28 -15.75 4.77
CA SER A 94 -1.08 -16.92 3.92
C SER A 94 -0.12 -16.64 2.74
N LEU A 95 -0.33 -15.53 2.04
CA LEU A 95 0.43 -15.19 0.85
C LEU A 95 1.84 -14.70 1.19
N GLU A 96 2.02 -13.90 2.24
CA GLU A 96 3.33 -13.39 2.65
C GLU A 96 4.19 -14.49 3.28
N ALA A 97 3.61 -15.41 4.05
CA ALA A 97 4.32 -16.60 4.52
C ALA A 97 4.81 -17.46 3.35
N LEU A 98 4.02 -17.64 2.29
CA LEU A 98 4.46 -18.31 1.07
C LEU A 98 5.58 -17.54 0.37
N ALA A 99 5.43 -16.21 0.21
CA ALA A 99 6.43 -15.37 -0.43
C ALA A 99 7.79 -15.48 0.28
N VAL A 100 7.78 -15.37 1.60
CA VAL A 100 9.01 -15.42 2.41
C VAL A 100 9.68 -16.78 2.35
N ARG A 101 8.92 -17.90 2.41
CA ARG A 101 9.49 -19.24 2.22
C ARG A 101 10.19 -19.37 0.88
N LEU A 102 9.52 -18.99 -0.21
CA LEU A 102 10.09 -19.02 -1.54
C LEU A 102 11.30 -18.08 -1.68
N SER A 103 11.26 -16.93 -0.99
CA SER A 103 12.38 -15.99 -1.00
C SER A 103 13.62 -16.56 -0.29
N CYS A 104 13.47 -17.25 0.84
CA CYS A 104 14.58 -17.96 1.48
C CYS A 104 15.26 -18.98 0.54
N GLU A 105 14.48 -19.62 -0.34
CA GLU A 105 15.02 -20.57 -1.31
C GLU A 105 15.74 -19.88 -2.46
N ASN A 106 15.15 -18.79 -2.98
CA ASN A 106 15.51 -18.20 -4.28
C ASN A 106 16.34 -16.92 -4.19
N ILE A 107 16.48 -16.30 -2.99
CA ILE A 107 17.16 -15.02 -2.86
C ILE A 107 18.61 -15.10 -3.31
N THR A 108 18.99 -14.22 -4.23
CA THR A 108 20.35 -14.10 -4.72
C THR A 108 21.17 -13.15 -3.85
N PRO A 109 22.52 -13.23 -3.87
CA PRO A 109 23.36 -12.25 -3.16
C PRO A 109 23.08 -10.79 -3.58
N ALA A 110 22.77 -10.56 -4.86
CA ALA A 110 22.40 -9.23 -5.36
C ALA A 110 21.08 -8.75 -4.78
N ALA A 111 20.03 -9.59 -4.77
CA ALA A 111 18.73 -9.25 -4.17
C ALA A 111 18.85 -9.03 -2.66
N LEU A 112 19.68 -9.80 -1.96
CA LEU A 112 19.94 -9.60 -0.54
C LEU A 112 20.63 -8.26 -0.26
N GLN A 113 21.55 -7.84 -1.13
CA GLN A 113 22.17 -6.53 -1.04
C GLN A 113 21.17 -5.39 -1.32
N GLU A 114 20.29 -5.55 -2.33
CA GLU A 114 19.21 -4.59 -2.60
C GLU A 114 18.26 -4.47 -1.39
N LEU A 115 17.93 -5.60 -0.75
CA LEU A 115 17.06 -5.64 0.43
C LEU A 115 17.70 -4.90 1.61
N LYS A 116 19.03 -5.09 1.81
CA LYS A 116 19.80 -4.37 2.83
C LYS A 116 19.75 -2.86 2.61
N VAL A 117 20.00 -2.41 1.39
CA VAL A 117 19.94 -0.98 1.04
C VAL A 117 18.55 -0.40 1.29
N ALA A 118 17.48 -1.13 0.93
CA ALA A 118 16.11 -0.68 1.17
C ALA A 118 15.77 -0.62 2.67
N MET A 119 16.28 -1.55 3.47
CA MET A 119 16.13 -1.53 4.94
C MET A 119 16.84 -0.32 5.56
N GLU A 120 18.08 -0.05 5.15
CA GLU A 120 18.88 1.10 5.62
C GLU A 120 18.24 2.44 5.19
N ASP A 121 17.68 2.52 3.97
CA ASP A 121 16.93 3.70 3.50
C ASP A 121 15.66 3.92 4.34
N TYR A 122 14.92 2.86 4.68
CA TYR A 122 13.78 2.97 5.57
C TYR A 122 14.17 3.54 6.93
N GLU A 123 15.24 3.00 7.54
CA GLU A 123 15.75 3.49 8.82
C GLU A 123 16.18 4.96 8.76
N GLU A 124 16.83 5.39 7.67
CA GLU A 124 17.20 6.80 7.48
C GLU A 124 15.96 7.70 7.35
N LYS A 125 14.93 7.25 6.62
CA LYS A 125 13.67 8.01 6.47
C LYS A 125 12.93 8.21 7.80
N THR A 126 13.05 7.29 8.77
CA THR A 126 12.41 7.47 10.09
C THR A 126 12.95 8.70 10.84
N LYS A 127 14.19 9.13 10.57
CA LYS A 127 14.80 10.31 11.18
C LYS A 127 14.25 11.62 10.63
N SER A 128 13.70 11.59 9.40
CA SER A 128 13.20 12.80 8.72
C SER A 128 11.76 13.18 9.07
N GLY A 129 10.98 12.24 9.65
CA GLY A 129 9.56 12.42 9.92
C GLY A 129 8.68 12.58 8.66
N GLN A 130 9.19 12.23 7.48
CA GLN A 130 8.46 12.32 6.22
C GLN A 130 7.67 11.02 5.97
N PHE A 131 6.47 10.92 6.52
CA PHE A 131 5.65 9.68 6.55
C PHE A 131 5.42 9.07 5.17
N VAL A 132 5.22 9.89 4.14
CA VAL A 132 5.02 9.42 2.77
C VAL A 132 6.29 8.75 2.22
N GLU A 133 7.46 9.33 2.48
CA GLU A 133 8.75 8.76 2.05
C GLU A 133 9.07 7.49 2.84
N MET A 134 8.75 7.47 4.14
CA MET A 134 8.84 6.25 4.95
C MET A 134 7.95 5.14 4.41
N ALA A 135 6.69 5.45 4.07
CA ALA A 135 5.78 4.48 3.48
C ALA A 135 6.30 3.93 2.13
N LYS A 136 6.91 4.77 1.30
CA LYS A 136 7.54 4.35 0.04
C LYS A 136 8.74 3.43 0.27
N ALA A 137 9.61 3.76 1.24
CA ALA A 137 10.77 2.93 1.58
C ALA A 137 10.35 1.56 2.14
N ASP A 138 9.32 1.52 3.00
CA ASP A 138 8.72 0.28 3.48
C ASP A 138 8.11 -0.55 2.33
N VAL A 139 7.41 0.10 1.40
CA VAL A 139 6.91 -0.56 0.17
C VAL A 139 8.06 -1.20 -0.60
N LYS A 140 9.15 -0.46 -0.80
CA LYS A 140 10.32 -0.93 -1.54
C LYS A 140 10.97 -2.16 -0.90
N PHE A 141 11.13 -2.17 0.42
CA PHE A 141 11.67 -3.32 1.17
C PHE A 141 10.86 -4.59 0.89
N HIS A 142 9.54 -4.51 1.05
CA HIS A 142 8.67 -5.65 0.82
C HIS A 142 8.59 -6.08 -0.65
N GLU A 143 8.66 -5.16 -1.61
CA GLU A 143 8.68 -5.49 -3.05
C GLU A 143 9.90 -6.31 -3.44
N ILE A 144 11.07 -5.98 -2.90
CA ILE A 144 12.30 -6.75 -3.12
C ILE A 144 12.13 -8.16 -2.55
N LEU A 145 11.57 -8.27 -1.34
CA LEU A 145 11.27 -9.55 -0.72
C LEU A 145 10.34 -10.38 -1.58
N TYR A 146 9.21 -9.81 -2.05
CA TYR A 146 8.26 -10.56 -2.89
C TYR A 146 8.85 -10.94 -4.25
N LYS A 147 9.66 -10.06 -4.84
CA LYS A 147 10.37 -10.34 -6.09
C LYS A 147 11.35 -11.52 -5.93
N ALA A 148 12.03 -11.61 -4.77
CA ALA A 148 12.93 -12.70 -4.47
C ALA A 148 12.22 -14.06 -4.38
N SER A 149 10.90 -14.11 -4.17
CA SER A 149 10.11 -15.34 -4.22
C SER A 149 10.12 -16.04 -5.59
N ASN A 150 10.52 -15.33 -6.64
CA ASN A 150 10.50 -15.79 -8.03
C ASN A 150 9.11 -16.28 -8.50
N ASN A 151 8.03 -15.71 -7.94
CA ASN A 151 6.65 -16.03 -8.29
C ASN A 151 5.89 -14.74 -8.69
N PRO A 152 5.86 -14.38 -9.99
CA PRO A 152 5.25 -13.14 -10.46
C PRO A 152 3.75 -13.01 -10.13
N LYS A 153 3.01 -14.14 -10.08
CA LYS A 153 1.59 -14.10 -9.72
C LYS A 153 1.38 -13.77 -8.25
N LEU A 154 2.19 -14.37 -7.37
CA LEU A 154 2.16 -14.06 -5.94
C LEU A 154 2.54 -12.59 -5.70
N GLN A 155 3.59 -12.11 -6.37
CA GLN A 155 4.00 -10.71 -6.30
C GLN A 155 2.85 -9.76 -6.69
N GLN A 156 2.15 -10.03 -7.80
CA GLN A 156 1.03 -9.21 -8.24
C GLN A 156 -0.12 -9.18 -7.22
N LEU A 157 -0.50 -10.34 -6.66
CA LEU A 157 -1.55 -10.42 -5.63
C LEU A 157 -1.18 -9.62 -4.38
N LEU A 158 0.05 -9.77 -3.89
CA LEU A 158 0.53 -9.05 -2.72
C LEU A 158 0.62 -7.54 -2.96
N SER A 159 1.07 -7.10 -4.14
CA SER A 159 1.11 -5.68 -4.49
C SER A 159 -0.29 -5.05 -4.46
N ASN A 160 -1.30 -5.72 -5.02
CA ASN A 160 -2.69 -5.22 -5.00
C ASN A 160 -3.23 -5.07 -3.57
N LEU A 161 -3.01 -6.07 -2.70
CA LEU A 161 -3.43 -5.99 -1.29
C LEU A 161 -2.72 -4.86 -0.54
N ARG A 162 -1.44 -4.63 -0.82
CA ARG A 162 -0.66 -3.55 -0.20
C ARG A 162 -1.13 -2.17 -0.62
N GLU A 163 -1.54 -2.01 -1.87
CA GLU A 163 -2.10 -0.75 -2.35
C GLU A 163 -3.34 -0.33 -1.57
N GLN A 164 -4.26 -1.27 -1.32
CA GLN A 164 -5.46 -1.02 -0.50
C GLN A 164 -5.11 -0.55 0.92
N MET A 165 -3.97 -1.02 1.45
CA MET A 165 -3.50 -0.69 2.80
C MET A 165 -2.62 0.56 2.87
N TYR A 166 -2.20 1.13 1.73
CA TYR A 166 -1.17 2.17 1.68
C TYR A 166 -1.53 3.42 2.52
N ARG A 167 -2.77 3.92 2.40
CA ARG A 167 -3.22 5.10 3.16
C ARG A 167 -3.18 4.88 4.68
N TYR A 168 -3.56 3.68 5.14
CA TYR A 168 -3.50 3.33 6.57
C TYR A 168 -2.06 3.19 7.04
N ARG A 169 -1.16 2.73 6.15
CA ARG A 169 0.27 2.71 6.42
C ARG A 169 0.81 4.12 6.63
N VAL A 170 0.49 5.05 5.75
CA VAL A 170 0.89 6.47 5.92
C VAL A 170 0.33 7.03 7.22
N GLU A 171 -0.91 6.68 7.58
CA GLU A 171 -1.55 7.17 8.79
C GLU A 171 -0.88 6.65 10.06
N TYR A 172 -0.64 5.33 10.19
CA TYR A 172 0.00 4.80 11.39
C TYR A 172 1.48 5.20 11.51
N LEU A 173 2.16 5.54 10.42
CA LEU A 173 3.53 6.04 10.44
C LEU A 173 3.65 7.47 11.01
N LYS A 174 2.54 8.16 11.28
CA LYS A 174 2.56 9.44 12.01
C LYS A 174 2.89 9.26 13.50
N ASP A 175 2.73 8.07 14.05
CA ASP A 175 3.11 7.74 15.42
C ASP A 175 4.58 7.31 15.48
N ALA A 176 5.46 8.23 15.89
CA ALA A 176 6.89 7.96 16.00
C ALA A 176 7.25 6.87 17.03
N ALA A 177 6.37 6.56 17.98
CA ALA A 177 6.62 5.52 18.99
C ALA A 177 6.75 4.11 18.38
N ILE A 178 6.24 3.89 17.16
CA ILE A 178 6.32 2.59 16.49
C ILE A 178 7.64 2.34 15.74
N TYR A 179 8.42 3.39 15.44
CA TYR A 179 9.60 3.30 14.57
C TYR A 179 10.67 2.31 15.06
N PRO A 180 11.06 2.28 16.34
CA PRO A 180 12.07 1.33 16.81
C PRO A 180 11.65 -0.12 16.58
N ARG A 181 10.35 -0.43 16.77
CA ARG A 181 9.79 -1.75 16.53
C ARG A 181 9.81 -2.11 15.04
N LEU A 182 9.40 -1.19 14.15
CA LEU A 182 9.38 -1.45 12.71
C LEU A 182 10.78 -1.66 12.14
N ILE A 183 11.76 -0.88 12.60
CA ILE A 183 13.17 -1.05 12.24
C ILE A 183 13.64 -2.45 12.67
N GLU A 184 13.41 -2.84 13.92
CA GLU A 184 13.79 -4.15 14.44
C GLU A 184 13.12 -5.30 13.66
N GLU A 185 11.85 -5.15 13.29
CA GLU A 185 11.12 -6.14 12.49
C GLU A 185 11.75 -6.34 11.11
N HIS A 186 12.12 -5.25 10.42
CA HIS A 186 12.81 -5.34 9.13
C HIS A 186 14.19 -5.99 9.24
N HIS A 187 14.98 -5.64 10.27
CA HIS A 187 16.28 -6.27 10.53
C HIS A 187 16.14 -7.78 10.75
N ARG A 188 15.18 -8.21 11.57
CA ARG A 188 14.92 -9.64 11.81
C ARG A 188 14.49 -10.40 10.56
N MET A 189 13.64 -9.79 9.72
CA MET A 189 13.27 -10.40 8.44
C MET A 189 14.46 -10.52 7.50
N TYR A 190 15.29 -9.47 7.41
CA TYR A 190 16.51 -9.50 6.61
C TYR A 190 17.48 -10.58 7.07
N ASP A 191 17.76 -10.66 8.38
CA ASP A 191 18.70 -11.66 8.93
C ASP A 191 18.21 -13.10 8.69
N ALA A 192 16.93 -13.36 8.89
CA ALA A 192 16.35 -14.67 8.63
C ALA A 192 16.43 -15.07 7.14
N LEU A 193 16.25 -14.11 6.21
CA LEU A 193 16.41 -14.34 4.77
C LEU A 193 17.88 -14.60 4.41
N LYS A 194 18.81 -13.84 5.01
CA LYS A 194 20.26 -14.02 4.84
C LYS A 194 20.73 -15.39 5.29
N GLU A 195 20.21 -15.86 6.42
CA GLU A 195 20.50 -17.18 6.97
C GLU A 195 19.69 -18.31 6.32
N LYS A 196 18.74 -17.97 5.43
CA LYS A 196 17.78 -18.90 4.81
C LYS A 196 16.95 -19.69 5.81
N ASP A 197 16.69 -19.10 6.98
CA ASP A 197 15.85 -19.70 8.02
C ASP A 197 14.38 -19.42 7.71
N GLN A 198 13.74 -20.31 6.94
CA GLN A 198 12.35 -20.20 6.54
C GLN A 198 11.40 -20.10 7.73
N LYS A 199 11.68 -20.83 8.80
CA LYS A 199 10.80 -20.85 9.99
C LYS A 199 10.80 -19.51 10.71
N GLN A 200 11.98 -18.95 10.94
CA GLN A 200 12.08 -17.63 11.57
C GLN A 200 11.56 -16.52 10.65
N ALA A 201 11.89 -16.57 9.36
CA ALA A 201 11.43 -15.59 8.39
C ALA A 201 9.90 -15.51 8.34
N VAL A 202 9.20 -16.65 8.32
CA VAL A 202 7.73 -16.71 8.39
C VAL A 202 7.22 -16.13 9.71
N ALA A 203 7.78 -16.53 10.85
CA ALA A 203 7.35 -16.04 12.15
C ALA A 203 7.50 -14.52 12.30
N TYR A 204 8.58 -13.94 11.76
CA TYR A 204 8.80 -12.50 11.79
C TYR A 204 7.83 -11.74 10.88
N VAL A 205 7.55 -12.23 9.68
CA VAL A 205 6.56 -11.63 8.79
C VAL A 205 5.16 -11.69 9.40
N GLU A 206 4.75 -12.84 9.93
CA GLU A 206 3.45 -12.98 10.60
C GLU A 206 3.29 -12.00 11.77
N LYS A 207 4.34 -11.88 12.61
CA LYS A 207 4.34 -10.93 13.72
C LYS A 207 4.25 -9.47 13.24
N HIS A 208 5.01 -9.12 12.20
CA HIS A 208 4.96 -7.80 11.57
C HIS A 208 3.55 -7.48 11.06
N LEU A 209 2.90 -8.41 10.35
CA LEU A 209 1.54 -8.24 9.84
C LEU A 209 0.50 -8.06 10.95
N HIS A 210 0.59 -8.84 12.04
CA HIS A 210 -0.29 -8.65 13.18
C HIS A 210 -0.12 -7.28 13.84
N ASN A 211 1.12 -6.84 14.02
CA ASN A 211 1.39 -5.52 14.59
C ASN A 211 0.87 -4.38 13.71
N GLN A 212 0.99 -4.51 12.37
CA GLN A 212 0.39 -3.56 11.43
C GLN A 212 -1.14 -3.57 11.51
N ALA A 213 -1.76 -4.76 11.54
CA ALA A 213 -3.20 -4.90 11.60
C ALA A 213 -3.79 -4.23 12.85
N GLU A 214 -3.18 -4.43 14.01
CA GLU A 214 -3.63 -3.79 15.25
C GLU A 214 -3.53 -2.26 15.20
N ALA A 215 -2.45 -1.74 14.61
CA ALA A 215 -2.30 -0.29 14.40
C ALA A 215 -3.38 0.26 13.46
N VAL A 216 -3.70 -0.46 12.38
CA VAL A 216 -4.73 -0.04 11.42
C VAL A 216 -6.14 -0.16 12.02
N LYS A 217 -6.44 -1.22 12.77
CA LYS A 217 -7.73 -1.35 13.48
C LYS A 217 -7.97 -0.16 14.42
N LYS A 218 -6.94 0.27 15.15
CA LYS A 218 -7.05 1.46 16.00
C LYS A 218 -7.44 2.70 15.19
N ILE A 219 -6.79 2.92 14.03
CA ILE A 219 -7.11 4.06 13.15
C ILE A 219 -8.55 3.98 12.63
N ILE A 220 -9.02 2.78 12.26
CA ILE A 220 -10.40 2.58 11.77
C ILE A 220 -11.40 2.98 12.85
N ARG A 221 -11.21 2.51 14.10
CA ARG A 221 -12.09 2.85 15.25
C ARG A 221 -12.10 4.35 15.55
N ASP A 222 -10.95 5.00 15.45
CA ASP A 222 -10.85 6.44 15.72
C ASP A 222 -11.52 7.30 14.62
N GLN A 223 -11.90 6.70 13.47
CA GLN A 223 -12.59 7.36 12.35
C GLN A 223 -14.11 7.08 12.29
N GLU A 224 -14.64 6.15 13.10
CA GLU A 224 -16.06 5.87 13.25
C GLU A 224 -16.72 6.81 14.27
#